data_402b9b56d3168bb32f202db02c22f63c
#
_entry.id   402b9b56d3168bb32f202db02c22f63c
#
_cell.length_a   1.000
_cell.length_b   1.000
_cell.length_c   1.000
_cell.angle_alpha   90.00
_cell.angle_beta   90.00
_cell.angle_gamma   90.00
#
_symmetry.space_group_name_H-M   'P 1'
#
loop_
_entity.id
_entity.type
_entity.pdbx_description
1 polymer ?
#
loop_
_entity_poly.entity_id
_entity_poly.type
_entity_poly.pdbx_seq_one_letter_code
_entity_poly.pdbx_strand_id
1 'polypeptide(L)'
;MPRLLIAASGTGGHLFPALAVADAMPADWSVSWLGVPDRLERQLVPSRYPLHTVRAGGLQGRGLRKLLNVLQLLQATHSVRRLIRRECIAAVFTSGGYIAAPAILAARWAGVPVVLHESNAVPGKVTRLLGRLCSQVAVGLPQAAARLPRCRPAVTGTPVRQAFLQPASLPDWAPKGSGPLLLVMGGSQGAVGLNQMVRPLLAKLTAAGVRVVHLTGSNDPEAGQPLPAGVVELPFSDEIPGLLQHAALAISRSGAGALSELAVCGTPAVLVPYPAAADHHQDINAAAAAELGAAVIVWQHGPGEAALERSLWRLLGPSLRGAAAACDPLAGMSTAMGELAVRDADQRVAAMLSTPKG
;
A
#
# COMPACT_ATOMS: atom_id res chain seq x y z
N MET A 1 -23.03 -21.08 5.06
CA MET A 1 -21.72 -20.50 4.74
C MET A 1 -21.47 -19.34 5.67
N PRO A 2 -20.34 -19.30 6.42
CA PRO A 2 -19.99 -18.15 7.22
C PRO A 2 -19.74 -16.95 6.31
N ARG A 3 -20.00 -15.74 6.83
CA ARG A 3 -19.86 -14.49 6.05
C ARG A 3 -18.88 -13.55 6.71
N LEU A 4 -17.90 -13.10 5.92
CA LEU A 4 -16.95 -12.06 6.29
C LEU A 4 -17.47 -10.69 5.86
N LEU A 5 -17.44 -9.71 6.76
CA LEU A 5 -17.60 -8.29 6.42
C LEU A 5 -16.24 -7.62 6.38
N ILE A 6 -15.83 -7.15 5.21
CA ILE A 6 -14.60 -6.36 5.04
C ILE A 6 -14.94 -4.88 5.15
N ALA A 7 -14.40 -4.21 6.15
CA ALA A 7 -14.54 -2.78 6.37
C ALA A 7 -13.24 -2.06 5.95
N ALA A 8 -13.18 -1.67 4.69
CA ALA A 8 -12.02 -0.96 4.11
C ALA A 8 -12.50 0.15 3.19
N SER A 9 -11.93 1.33 3.34
CA SER A 9 -12.31 2.50 2.55
C SER A 9 -11.17 3.50 2.40
N GLY A 10 -11.29 4.36 1.39
CA GLY A 10 -10.41 5.51 1.18
C GLY A 10 -9.44 5.33 0.04
N THR A 11 -8.18 5.01 0.31
CA THR A 11 -7.12 4.91 -0.71
C THR A 11 -6.78 3.45 -1.04
N GLY A 12 -6.06 3.24 -2.15
CA GLY A 12 -5.53 1.91 -2.51
C GLY A 12 -4.74 1.23 -1.40
N GLY A 13 -4.05 2.00 -0.55
CA GLY A 13 -3.30 1.47 0.59
C GLY A 13 -4.14 0.69 1.62
N HIS A 14 -5.46 0.96 1.71
CA HIS A 14 -6.40 0.19 2.53
C HIS A 14 -7.15 -0.86 1.70
N LEU A 15 -7.51 -0.51 0.45
CA LEU A 15 -8.36 -1.36 -0.37
C LEU A 15 -7.62 -2.58 -0.93
N PHE A 16 -6.39 -2.43 -1.44
CA PHE A 16 -5.66 -3.54 -2.04
C PHE A 16 -5.30 -4.66 -1.05
N PRO A 17 -4.78 -4.37 0.16
CA PRO A 17 -4.60 -5.42 1.16
C PRO A 17 -5.90 -6.12 1.56
N ALA A 18 -7.01 -5.37 1.62
CA ALA A 18 -8.31 -5.93 1.95
C ALA A 18 -8.86 -6.82 0.83
N LEU A 19 -8.63 -6.46 -0.44
CA LEU A 19 -8.97 -7.30 -1.59
C LEU A 19 -8.15 -8.59 -1.62
N ALA A 20 -6.83 -8.51 -1.33
CA ALA A 20 -6.00 -9.70 -1.24
C ALA A 20 -6.50 -10.67 -0.17
N VAL A 21 -6.90 -10.17 1.00
CA VAL A 21 -7.52 -11.00 2.05
C VAL A 21 -8.85 -11.58 1.59
N ALA A 22 -9.69 -10.79 0.89
CA ALA A 22 -10.96 -11.28 0.37
C ALA A 22 -10.79 -12.46 -0.59
N ASP A 23 -9.79 -12.37 -1.47
CA ASP A 23 -9.48 -13.38 -2.48
C ASP A 23 -8.81 -14.64 -1.87
N ALA A 24 -8.17 -14.51 -0.69
CA ALA A 24 -7.55 -15.61 0.05
C ALA A 24 -8.52 -16.34 1.02
N MET A 25 -9.76 -15.86 1.15
CA MET A 25 -10.73 -16.54 2.02
C MET A 25 -11.09 -17.94 1.49
N PRO A 26 -11.30 -18.92 2.39
CA PRO A 26 -11.75 -20.26 1.98
C PRO A 26 -13.04 -20.21 1.15
N ALA A 27 -13.20 -21.14 0.21
CA ALA A 27 -14.32 -21.19 -0.73
C ALA A 27 -15.70 -21.36 -0.07
N ASP A 28 -15.73 -21.87 1.16
CA ASP A 28 -16.94 -21.99 1.97
C ASP A 28 -17.32 -20.69 2.70
N TRP A 29 -16.53 -19.61 2.55
CA TRP A 29 -16.86 -18.29 3.07
C TRP A 29 -17.46 -17.39 1.99
N SER A 30 -18.47 -16.62 2.36
CA SER A 30 -18.94 -15.50 1.54
C SER A 30 -18.38 -14.18 2.05
N VAL A 31 -18.09 -13.25 1.15
CA VAL A 31 -17.52 -11.94 1.49
C VAL A 31 -18.50 -10.85 1.11
N SER A 32 -18.71 -9.88 2.00
CA SER A 32 -19.38 -8.62 1.72
C SER A 32 -18.50 -7.44 2.15
N TRP A 33 -18.72 -6.30 1.54
CA TRP A 33 -17.90 -5.11 1.72
C TRP A 33 -18.64 -3.97 2.41
N LEU A 34 -17.96 -3.27 3.30
CA LEU A 34 -18.44 -2.07 3.95
C LEU A 34 -17.50 -0.90 3.60
N GLY A 35 -18.04 0.10 2.95
CA GLY A 35 -17.32 1.31 2.54
C GLY A 35 -18.02 2.58 2.97
N VAL A 36 -17.50 3.71 2.47
CA VAL A 36 -18.07 5.04 2.63
C VAL A 36 -18.63 5.49 1.28
N PRO A 37 -19.77 6.18 1.19
CA PRO A 37 -20.28 6.71 -0.07
C PRO A 37 -19.24 7.54 -0.80
N ASP A 38 -19.24 7.48 -2.14
CA ASP A 38 -18.47 8.35 -3.05
C ASP A 38 -16.94 8.29 -2.88
N ARG A 39 -16.44 7.08 -2.64
CA ARG A 39 -15.00 6.78 -2.54
C ARG A 39 -14.59 5.72 -3.57
N LEU A 40 -13.28 5.41 -3.59
CA LEU A 40 -12.66 4.47 -4.54
C LEU A 40 -13.22 3.03 -4.45
N GLU A 41 -13.93 2.68 -3.38
CA GLU A 41 -14.57 1.36 -3.22
C GLU A 41 -15.49 1.01 -4.38
N ARG A 42 -16.25 1.99 -4.90
CA ARG A 42 -17.15 1.75 -6.04
C ARG A 42 -16.44 1.38 -7.33
N GLN A 43 -15.17 1.76 -7.46
CA GLN A 43 -14.36 1.50 -8.65
C GLN A 43 -13.49 0.28 -8.49
N LEU A 44 -12.93 0.06 -7.29
CA LEU A 44 -11.91 -0.95 -7.03
C LEU A 44 -12.47 -2.26 -6.48
N VAL A 45 -13.61 -2.23 -5.76
CA VAL A 45 -14.20 -3.46 -5.22
C VAL A 45 -14.95 -4.20 -6.32
N PRO A 46 -14.58 -5.45 -6.64
CA PRO A 46 -15.26 -6.25 -7.64
C PRO A 46 -16.75 -6.44 -7.33
N SER A 47 -17.59 -6.42 -8.36
CA SER A 47 -19.05 -6.57 -8.24
C SER A 47 -19.50 -7.88 -7.61
N ARG A 48 -18.64 -8.91 -7.56
CA ARG A 48 -18.89 -10.16 -6.83
C ARG A 48 -19.03 -9.98 -5.32
N TYR A 49 -18.53 -8.88 -4.75
CA TYR A 49 -18.64 -8.57 -3.34
C TYR A 49 -19.76 -7.53 -3.11
N PRO A 50 -20.89 -7.91 -2.48
CA PRO A 50 -21.95 -6.97 -2.13
C PRO A 50 -21.39 -5.77 -1.33
N LEU A 51 -21.57 -4.55 -1.85
CA LEU A 51 -21.06 -3.32 -1.24
C LEU A 51 -22.18 -2.63 -0.45
N HIS A 52 -21.96 -2.54 0.86
CA HIS A 52 -22.76 -1.72 1.77
C HIS A 52 -22.01 -0.42 2.08
N THR A 53 -22.74 0.68 2.23
CA THR A 53 -22.12 1.96 2.56
C THR A 53 -22.73 2.59 3.80
N VAL A 54 -21.88 3.17 4.64
CA VAL A 54 -22.30 4.01 5.77
C VAL A 54 -21.52 5.32 5.77
N ARG A 55 -22.18 6.40 6.18
CA ARG A 55 -21.50 7.67 6.35
C ARG A 55 -20.62 7.61 7.58
N ALA A 56 -19.29 7.51 7.39
CA ALA A 56 -18.30 7.55 8.44
C ALA A 56 -17.35 8.72 8.19
N GLY A 57 -17.07 9.50 9.24
CA GLY A 57 -16.15 10.63 9.21
C GLY A 57 -15.07 10.52 10.29
N GLY A 58 -14.00 11.31 10.16
CA GLY A 58 -12.96 11.40 11.18
C GLY A 58 -13.46 12.14 12.43
N LEU A 59 -12.96 11.74 13.60
CA LEU A 59 -13.21 12.42 14.88
C LEU A 59 -12.45 13.76 15.01
N GLN A 60 -12.11 14.39 13.91
CA GLN A 60 -11.36 15.65 13.85
C GLN A 60 -12.32 16.83 14.07
N GLY A 61 -11.89 17.83 14.83
CA GLY A 61 -12.66 19.05 15.11
C GLY A 61 -12.68 19.42 16.57
N ARG A 62 -13.11 20.65 16.87
CA ARG A 62 -13.29 21.21 18.23
C ARG A 62 -14.74 21.64 18.43
N GLY A 63 -15.20 21.67 19.68
CA GLY A 63 -16.54 22.16 20.03
C GLY A 63 -17.66 21.35 19.40
N LEU A 64 -18.65 22.02 18.84
CA LEU A 64 -19.89 21.44 18.27
C LEU A 64 -19.59 20.42 17.16
N ARG A 65 -18.57 20.65 16.34
CA ARG A 65 -18.15 19.70 15.28
C ARG A 65 -17.71 18.37 15.87
N LYS A 66 -17.03 18.37 17.00
CA LYS A 66 -16.63 17.13 17.69
C LYS A 66 -17.85 16.33 18.14
N LEU A 67 -18.85 17.01 18.70
CA LEU A 67 -20.11 16.38 19.11
C LEU A 67 -20.85 15.75 17.92
N LEU A 68 -20.97 16.47 16.82
CA LEU A 68 -21.58 15.96 15.58
C LEU A 68 -20.84 14.72 15.04
N ASN A 69 -19.50 14.73 15.05
CA ASN A 69 -18.71 13.60 14.63
C ASN A 69 -18.89 12.37 15.55
N VAL A 70 -19.06 12.57 16.86
CA VAL A 70 -19.38 11.49 17.80
C VAL A 70 -20.77 10.92 17.52
N LEU A 71 -21.77 11.77 17.31
CA LEU A 71 -23.13 11.35 16.94
C LEU A 71 -23.12 10.55 15.63
N GLN A 72 -22.39 11.02 14.62
CA GLN A 72 -22.22 10.32 13.36
C GLN A 72 -21.55 8.95 13.53
N LEU A 73 -20.52 8.86 14.40
CA LEU A 73 -19.88 7.58 14.73
C LEU A 73 -20.87 6.62 15.39
N LEU A 74 -21.67 7.10 16.34
CA LEU A 74 -22.69 6.27 17.01
C LEU A 74 -23.75 5.77 16.01
N GLN A 75 -24.25 6.64 15.12
CA GLN A 75 -25.20 6.26 14.07
C GLN A 75 -24.60 5.25 13.10
N ALA A 76 -23.35 5.46 12.65
CA ALA A 76 -22.62 4.52 11.80
C ALA A 76 -22.45 3.17 12.51
N THR A 77 -22.03 3.17 13.77
CA THR A 77 -21.87 1.95 14.59
C THR A 77 -23.19 1.18 14.70
N HIS A 78 -24.29 1.87 14.95
CA HIS A 78 -25.61 1.25 15.04
C HIS A 78 -26.06 0.64 13.70
N SER A 79 -25.84 1.36 12.60
CA SER A 79 -26.16 0.87 11.24
C SER A 79 -25.33 -0.36 10.87
N VAL A 80 -24.03 -0.35 11.17
CA VAL A 80 -23.14 -1.51 10.94
C VAL A 80 -23.54 -2.70 11.83
N ARG A 81 -23.93 -2.46 13.10
CA ARG A 81 -24.42 -3.52 13.96
C ARG A 81 -25.70 -4.16 13.43
N ARG A 82 -26.63 -3.37 12.89
CA ARG A 82 -27.83 -3.91 12.22
C ARG A 82 -27.46 -4.76 11.00
N LEU A 83 -26.50 -4.28 10.19
CA LEU A 83 -25.97 -5.03 9.05
C LEU A 83 -25.38 -6.38 9.49
N ILE A 84 -24.50 -6.38 10.50
CA ILE A 84 -23.86 -7.58 11.06
C ILE A 84 -24.92 -8.61 11.45
N ARG A 85 -26.00 -8.20 12.13
CA ARG A 85 -27.08 -9.09 12.55
C ARG A 85 -27.93 -9.58 11.39
N ARG A 86 -28.34 -8.67 10.49
CA ARG A 86 -29.18 -9.00 9.34
C ARG A 86 -28.51 -9.99 8.39
N GLU A 87 -27.22 -9.78 8.12
CA GLU A 87 -26.45 -10.59 7.20
C GLU A 87 -25.77 -11.80 7.87
N CYS A 88 -26.00 -12.03 9.17
CA CYS A 88 -25.39 -13.10 9.94
C CYS A 88 -23.86 -13.14 9.79
N ILE A 89 -23.20 -11.97 9.91
CA ILE A 89 -21.75 -11.84 9.77
C ILE A 89 -21.05 -12.67 10.84
N ALA A 90 -20.14 -13.56 10.42
CA ALA A 90 -19.37 -14.44 11.29
C ALA A 90 -18.03 -13.81 11.75
N ALA A 91 -17.44 -12.96 10.93
CA ALA A 91 -16.20 -12.25 11.25
C ALA A 91 -16.16 -10.88 10.56
N VAL A 92 -15.38 -9.95 11.12
CA VAL A 92 -15.12 -8.64 10.52
C VAL A 92 -13.63 -8.47 10.31
N PHE A 93 -13.24 -8.06 9.11
CA PHE A 93 -11.88 -7.62 8.79
C PHE A 93 -11.84 -6.12 8.54
N THR A 94 -10.79 -5.44 8.98
CA THR A 94 -10.55 -4.05 8.60
C THR A 94 -9.05 -3.76 8.43
N SER A 95 -8.73 -3.03 7.38
CA SER A 95 -7.38 -2.54 7.08
C SER A 95 -7.14 -1.10 7.59
N GLY A 96 -8.05 -0.56 8.39
CA GLY A 96 -7.96 0.81 8.90
C GLY A 96 -8.87 1.80 8.16
N GLY A 97 -8.51 3.09 8.22
CA GLY A 97 -9.32 4.18 7.67
C GLY A 97 -10.51 4.58 8.57
N TYR A 98 -11.34 5.49 8.08
CA TYR A 98 -12.46 6.04 8.86
C TYR A 98 -13.56 5.00 9.15
N ILE A 99 -13.73 4.02 8.26
CA ILE A 99 -14.75 2.98 8.40
C ILE A 99 -14.40 1.94 9.48
N ALA A 100 -13.12 1.84 9.84
CA ALA A 100 -12.66 0.86 10.82
C ALA A 100 -13.26 1.09 12.21
N ALA A 101 -13.37 2.34 12.65
CA ALA A 101 -13.88 2.64 13.98
C ALA A 101 -15.32 2.15 14.19
N PRO A 102 -16.33 2.53 13.36
CA PRO A 102 -17.69 2.01 13.52
C PRO A 102 -17.78 0.49 13.30
N ALA A 103 -16.94 -0.10 12.43
CA ALA A 103 -16.93 -1.54 12.20
C ALA A 103 -16.44 -2.32 13.45
N ILE A 104 -15.33 -1.89 14.05
CA ILE A 104 -14.79 -2.50 15.29
C ILE A 104 -15.79 -2.40 16.44
N LEU A 105 -16.35 -1.21 16.68
CA LEU A 105 -17.30 -0.98 17.75
C LEU A 105 -18.59 -1.79 17.56
N ALA A 106 -19.11 -1.84 16.33
CA ALA A 106 -20.32 -2.60 16.01
C ALA A 106 -20.12 -4.11 16.16
N ALA A 107 -19.00 -4.64 15.67
CA ALA A 107 -18.68 -6.06 15.80
C ALA A 107 -18.48 -6.46 17.27
N ARG A 108 -17.72 -5.65 18.04
CA ARG A 108 -17.56 -5.88 19.49
C ARG A 108 -18.89 -5.88 20.24
N TRP A 109 -19.80 -4.97 19.87
CA TRP A 109 -21.16 -4.90 20.45
C TRP A 109 -22.05 -6.06 20.01
N ALA A 110 -21.82 -6.62 18.81
CA ALA A 110 -22.53 -7.78 18.30
C ALA A 110 -21.96 -9.13 18.75
N GLY A 111 -20.81 -9.15 19.44
CA GLY A 111 -20.11 -10.38 19.83
C GLY A 111 -19.36 -11.08 18.69
N VAL A 112 -19.12 -10.36 17.57
CA VAL A 112 -18.46 -10.90 16.38
C VAL A 112 -16.96 -10.62 16.44
N PRO A 113 -16.09 -11.61 16.12
CA PRO A 113 -14.65 -11.42 16.11
C PRO A 113 -14.21 -10.41 15.03
N VAL A 114 -13.17 -9.61 15.37
CA VAL A 114 -12.58 -8.60 14.48
C VAL A 114 -11.10 -8.87 14.33
N VAL A 115 -10.62 -8.92 13.09
CA VAL A 115 -9.20 -8.84 12.75
C VAL A 115 -8.93 -7.46 12.15
N LEU A 116 -8.02 -6.71 12.77
CA LEU A 116 -7.53 -5.42 12.28
C LEU A 116 -6.14 -5.61 11.70
N HIS A 117 -5.92 -5.15 10.49
CA HIS A 117 -4.58 -5.12 9.86
C HIS A 117 -4.04 -3.69 9.84
N GLU A 118 -2.80 -3.51 10.31
CA GLU A 118 -2.04 -2.26 10.21
C GLU A 118 -0.83 -2.47 9.31
N SER A 119 -0.83 -1.85 8.17
CA SER A 119 0.24 -1.98 7.18
C SER A 119 1.49 -1.16 7.51
N ASN A 120 1.33 0.02 8.12
CA ASN A 120 2.43 0.95 8.34
C ASN A 120 3.23 0.63 9.60
N ALA A 121 4.52 0.99 9.60
CA ALA A 121 5.39 0.91 10.76
C ALA A 121 4.93 1.77 11.95
N VAL A 122 4.22 2.87 11.67
CA VAL A 122 3.58 3.71 12.69
C VAL A 122 2.09 3.45 12.66
N PRO A 123 1.52 2.81 13.70
CA PRO A 123 0.10 2.50 13.74
C PRO A 123 -0.78 3.75 13.70
N GLY A 124 -1.83 3.71 12.88
CA GLY A 124 -2.81 4.78 12.77
C GLY A 124 -3.59 5.00 14.08
N LYS A 125 -4.26 6.15 14.19
CA LYS A 125 -5.01 6.53 15.40
C LYS A 125 -6.08 5.50 15.78
N VAL A 126 -6.81 4.95 14.82
CA VAL A 126 -7.83 3.92 15.07
C VAL A 126 -7.19 2.66 15.63
N THR A 127 -6.09 2.19 15.05
CA THR A 127 -5.34 1.02 15.52
C THR A 127 -4.86 1.21 16.95
N ARG A 128 -4.26 2.37 17.27
CA ARG A 128 -3.78 2.69 18.64
C ARG A 128 -4.91 2.73 19.68
N LEU A 129 -6.09 3.26 19.31
CA LEU A 129 -7.20 3.45 20.24
C LEU A 129 -8.08 2.20 20.39
N LEU A 130 -8.38 1.53 19.27
CA LEU A 130 -9.38 0.46 19.22
C LEU A 130 -8.78 -0.94 18.99
N GLY A 131 -7.49 -1.06 18.71
CA GLY A 131 -6.84 -2.35 18.45
C GLY A 131 -7.03 -3.35 19.61
N ARG A 132 -7.05 -2.87 20.86
CA ARG A 132 -7.32 -3.71 22.05
C ARG A 132 -8.74 -4.30 22.11
N LEU A 133 -9.68 -3.74 21.34
CA LEU A 133 -11.06 -4.24 21.20
C LEU A 133 -11.19 -5.31 20.13
N CYS A 134 -10.19 -5.42 19.26
CA CYS A 134 -10.14 -6.43 18.23
C CYS A 134 -9.78 -7.80 18.81
N SER A 135 -10.25 -8.85 18.16
CA SER A 135 -9.90 -10.21 18.54
C SER A 135 -8.44 -10.52 18.27
N GLN A 136 -7.93 -9.96 17.16
CA GLN A 136 -6.54 -10.05 16.72
C GLN A 136 -6.14 -8.76 15.98
N VAL A 137 -4.86 -8.43 16.07
CA VAL A 137 -4.26 -7.35 15.29
C VAL A 137 -3.10 -7.94 14.49
N ALA A 138 -3.21 -7.87 13.17
CA ALA A 138 -2.15 -8.21 12.24
C ALA A 138 -1.35 -6.95 11.89
N VAL A 139 -0.04 -7.07 11.73
CA VAL A 139 0.81 -5.93 11.35
C VAL A 139 1.71 -6.28 10.16
N GLY A 140 1.88 -5.32 9.27
CA GLY A 140 2.72 -5.46 8.09
C GLY A 140 4.21 -5.46 8.42
N LEU A 141 4.62 -4.64 9.36
CA LEU A 141 6.02 -4.43 9.73
C LEU A 141 6.25 -4.68 11.23
N PRO A 142 7.38 -5.30 11.63
CA PRO A 142 7.71 -5.55 13.04
C PRO A 142 7.73 -4.29 13.91
N GLN A 143 8.09 -3.14 13.33
CA GLN A 143 8.13 -1.85 14.00
C GLN A 143 6.74 -1.41 14.52
N ALA A 144 5.66 -1.82 13.84
CA ALA A 144 4.29 -1.58 14.30
C ALA A 144 3.95 -2.44 15.52
N ALA A 145 4.43 -3.70 15.55
CA ALA A 145 4.20 -4.59 16.68
C ALA A 145 4.76 -4.02 17.99
N ALA A 146 5.98 -3.49 17.95
CA ALA A 146 6.63 -2.85 19.11
C ALA A 146 5.83 -1.64 19.65
N ARG A 147 5.05 -0.98 18.82
CA ARG A 147 4.21 0.17 19.16
C ARG A 147 2.80 -0.18 19.65
N LEU A 148 2.45 -1.47 19.64
CA LEU A 148 1.12 -1.98 20.00
C LEU A 148 1.14 -3.06 21.11
N PRO A 149 1.90 -2.91 22.21
CA PRO A 149 2.12 -3.98 23.19
C PRO A 149 0.82 -4.48 23.83
N ARG A 150 -0.20 -3.61 23.93
CA ARG A 150 -1.51 -3.96 24.52
C ARG A 150 -2.44 -4.72 23.58
N CYS A 151 -2.10 -4.82 22.30
CA CYS A 151 -2.94 -5.45 21.27
C CYS A 151 -2.49 -6.88 20.92
N ARG A 152 -1.34 -7.34 21.45
CA ARG A 152 -0.72 -8.65 21.11
C ARG A 152 -0.69 -8.88 19.59
N PRO A 153 -0.03 -7.98 18.84
CA PRO A 153 -0.05 -8.05 17.38
C PRO A 153 0.75 -9.24 16.86
N ALA A 154 0.26 -9.83 15.76
CA ALA A 154 1.00 -10.81 14.98
C ALA A 154 1.62 -10.14 13.75
N VAL A 155 2.89 -10.38 13.49
CA VAL A 155 3.57 -9.91 12.27
C VAL A 155 3.18 -10.86 11.14
N THR A 156 2.33 -10.38 10.22
CA THR A 156 1.81 -11.17 9.09
C THR A 156 2.38 -10.74 7.75
N GLY A 157 3.09 -9.60 7.70
CA GLY A 157 3.31 -8.89 6.45
C GLY A 157 2.05 -8.14 6.00
N THR A 158 2.18 -7.33 4.96
CA THR A 158 1.04 -6.65 4.34
C THR A 158 0.58 -7.47 3.13
N PRO A 159 -0.71 -7.90 3.08
CA PRO A 159 -1.26 -8.62 1.94
C PRO A 159 -1.09 -7.85 0.63
N VAL A 160 -0.64 -8.53 -0.41
CA VAL A 160 -0.52 -8.01 -1.77
C VAL A 160 -1.43 -8.79 -2.71
N ARG A 161 -1.87 -8.16 -3.81
CA ARG A 161 -2.69 -8.81 -4.82
C ARG A 161 -1.94 -9.99 -5.45
N GLN A 162 -2.64 -11.09 -5.75
CA GLN A 162 -2.05 -12.31 -6.33
C GLN A 162 -1.25 -12.06 -7.62
N ALA A 163 -1.64 -11.04 -8.40
CA ALA A 163 -0.92 -10.65 -9.61
C ALA A 163 0.56 -10.31 -9.39
N PHE A 164 0.95 -9.85 -8.19
CA PHE A 164 2.36 -9.58 -7.86
C PHE A 164 3.16 -10.85 -7.50
N LEU A 165 2.46 -11.92 -7.14
CA LEU A 165 3.06 -13.20 -6.73
C LEU A 165 3.21 -14.18 -7.90
N GLN A 166 2.55 -13.88 -9.02
CA GLN A 166 2.60 -14.66 -10.26
C GLN A 166 3.58 -14.02 -11.26
N PRO A 167 4.28 -14.81 -12.08
CA PRO A 167 5.08 -14.26 -13.17
C PRO A 167 4.23 -13.39 -14.10
N ALA A 168 4.71 -12.19 -14.39
CA ALA A 168 4.07 -11.25 -15.28
C ALA A 168 5.06 -10.73 -16.31
N SER A 169 4.64 -10.64 -17.59
CA SER A 169 5.47 -10.08 -18.66
C SER A 169 5.57 -8.56 -18.54
N LEU A 170 6.68 -8.02 -19.07
CA LEU A 170 6.77 -6.57 -19.26
C LEU A 170 5.71 -6.13 -20.29
N PRO A 171 4.92 -5.09 -19.99
CA PRO A 171 3.91 -4.59 -20.91
C PRO A 171 4.47 -4.22 -22.28
N ASP A 172 3.72 -4.49 -23.34
CA ASP A 172 4.16 -4.24 -24.72
C ASP A 172 4.38 -2.75 -25.03
N TRP A 173 3.68 -1.88 -24.32
CA TRP A 173 3.81 -0.42 -24.42
C TRP A 173 5.03 0.14 -23.69
N ALA A 174 5.71 -0.64 -22.82
CA ALA A 174 6.91 -0.19 -22.15
C ALA A 174 8.03 0.15 -23.16
N PRO A 175 8.89 1.13 -22.85
CA PRO A 175 9.97 1.53 -23.75
C PRO A 175 10.84 0.34 -24.15
N LYS A 176 11.06 0.15 -25.47
CA LYS A 176 11.91 -0.92 -26.00
C LYS A 176 13.39 -0.56 -25.83
N GLY A 177 14.26 -1.57 -25.75
CA GLY A 177 15.71 -1.40 -25.64
C GLY A 177 16.32 -2.40 -24.66
N SER A 178 17.66 -2.42 -24.58
CA SER A 178 18.44 -3.32 -23.71
C SER A 178 18.89 -2.65 -22.40
N GLY A 179 18.75 -1.34 -22.27
CA GLY A 179 19.15 -0.62 -21.05
C GLY A 179 18.25 -0.92 -19.85
N PRO A 180 18.70 -0.57 -18.63
CA PRO A 180 17.94 -0.80 -17.42
C PRO A 180 16.60 -0.06 -17.46
N LEU A 181 15.54 -0.73 -16.98
CA LEU A 181 14.21 -0.12 -16.83
C LEU A 181 14.11 0.57 -15.46
N LEU A 182 13.84 1.86 -15.47
CA LEU A 182 13.50 2.65 -14.29
C LEU A 182 11.99 2.85 -14.23
N LEU A 183 11.38 2.40 -13.15
CA LEU A 183 9.96 2.65 -12.88
C LEU A 183 9.82 3.79 -11.87
N VAL A 184 9.01 4.79 -12.21
CA VAL A 184 8.66 5.89 -11.28
C VAL A 184 7.18 5.79 -10.94
N MET A 185 6.85 5.70 -9.64
CA MET A 185 5.48 5.58 -9.17
C MET A 185 5.22 6.34 -7.86
N GLY A 186 4.16 7.14 -7.84
CA GLY A 186 3.76 7.95 -6.68
C GLY A 186 2.68 7.33 -5.79
N GLY A 187 2.21 6.12 -6.12
CA GLY A 187 1.04 5.48 -5.50
C GLY A 187 -0.26 5.81 -6.24
N SER A 188 -1.39 5.27 -5.77
CA SER A 188 -2.70 5.30 -6.47
C SER A 188 -3.26 6.69 -6.80
N GLN A 189 -2.81 7.74 -6.13
CA GLN A 189 -3.25 9.12 -6.37
C GLN A 189 -2.19 9.97 -7.12
N GLY A 190 -1.05 9.36 -7.46
CA GLY A 190 0.09 10.09 -7.99
C GLY A 190 0.85 10.89 -6.92
N ALA A 191 1.93 11.54 -7.32
CA ALA A 191 2.78 12.31 -6.42
C ALA A 191 3.45 13.48 -7.14
N VAL A 192 2.72 14.59 -7.33
CA VAL A 192 3.21 15.77 -8.05
C VAL A 192 4.64 16.19 -7.63
N GLY A 193 4.91 16.27 -6.31
CA GLY A 193 6.24 16.62 -5.84
C GLY A 193 7.35 15.59 -6.17
N LEU A 194 7.00 14.30 -6.33
CA LEU A 194 7.93 13.29 -6.83
C LEU A 194 8.15 13.47 -8.33
N ASN A 195 7.08 13.69 -9.09
CA ASN A 195 7.13 13.91 -10.53
C ASN A 195 8.03 15.11 -10.86
N GLN A 196 7.89 16.21 -10.12
CA GLN A 196 8.75 17.41 -10.25
C GLN A 196 10.23 17.13 -10.00
N MET A 197 10.58 16.23 -9.08
CA MET A 197 11.96 15.82 -8.84
C MET A 197 12.55 14.97 -9.97
N VAL A 198 11.72 14.16 -10.64
CA VAL A 198 12.16 13.20 -11.66
C VAL A 198 12.24 13.83 -13.04
N ARG A 199 11.28 14.68 -13.44
CA ARG A 199 11.17 15.22 -14.80
C ARG A 199 12.45 15.89 -15.31
N PRO A 200 13.16 16.72 -14.54
CA PRO A 200 14.42 17.35 -15.00
C PRO A 200 15.51 16.32 -15.35
N LEU A 201 15.42 15.11 -14.82
CA LEU A 201 16.42 14.05 -15.00
C LEU A 201 16.14 13.17 -16.23
N LEU A 202 14.91 13.14 -16.76
CA LEU A 202 14.47 12.20 -17.79
C LEU A 202 15.36 12.25 -19.05
N ALA A 203 15.68 13.44 -19.55
CA ALA A 203 16.50 13.59 -20.76
C ALA A 203 17.94 13.06 -20.53
N LYS A 204 18.53 13.32 -19.37
CA LYS A 204 19.88 12.82 -19.03
C LYS A 204 19.88 11.29 -18.90
N LEU A 205 18.86 10.71 -18.25
CA LEU A 205 18.74 9.28 -18.03
C LEU A 205 18.58 8.53 -19.36
N THR A 206 17.68 9.00 -20.23
CA THR A 206 17.45 8.35 -21.52
C THR A 206 18.63 8.52 -22.49
N ALA A 207 19.31 9.66 -22.48
CA ALA A 207 20.54 9.85 -23.24
C ALA A 207 21.65 8.87 -22.82
N ALA A 208 21.65 8.42 -21.58
CA ALA A 208 22.56 7.39 -21.08
C ALA A 208 22.04 5.94 -21.35
N GLY A 209 20.90 5.77 -21.98
CA GLY A 209 20.32 4.47 -22.33
C GLY A 209 19.34 3.88 -21.29
N VAL A 210 18.95 4.63 -20.25
CA VAL A 210 17.93 4.20 -19.29
C VAL A 210 16.55 4.26 -19.98
N ARG A 211 15.76 3.22 -19.82
CA ARG A 211 14.35 3.20 -20.24
C ARG A 211 13.49 3.62 -19.04
N VAL A 212 12.54 4.52 -19.22
CA VAL A 212 11.77 5.05 -18.11
C VAL A 212 10.27 4.85 -18.31
N VAL A 213 9.61 4.24 -17.34
CA VAL A 213 8.16 4.28 -17.19
C VAL A 213 7.83 5.17 -16.01
N HIS A 214 7.01 6.19 -16.23
CA HIS A 214 6.62 7.17 -15.22
C HIS A 214 5.10 7.15 -15.02
N LEU A 215 4.64 6.63 -13.87
CA LEU A 215 3.24 6.62 -13.47
C LEU A 215 2.97 7.88 -12.63
N THR A 216 2.45 8.92 -13.28
CA THR A 216 2.36 10.27 -12.71
C THR A 216 1.17 10.48 -11.78
N GLY A 217 0.13 9.67 -11.93
CA GLY A 217 -1.19 9.94 -11.34
C GLY A 217 -2.04 10.88 -12.20
N SER A 218 -3.35 10.86 -11.97
CA SER A 218 -4.33 11.65 -12.74
C SER A 218 -4.30 13.16 -12.46
N ASN A 219 -3.63 13.59 -11.40
CA ASN A 219 -3.61 14.98 -10.95
C ASN A 219 -2.31 15.72 -11.26
N ASP A 220 -1.48 15.16 -12.13
CA ASP A 220 -0.22 15.80 -12.51
C ASP A 220 -0.47 16.99 -13.46
N PRO A 221 -0.10 18.23 -13.08
CA PRO A 221 -0.35 19.41 -13.91
C PRO A 221 0.53 19.47 -15.16
N GLU A 222 1.62 18.67 -15.22
CA GLU A 222 2.55 18.62 -16.34
C GLU A 222 2.31 17.40 -17.25
N ALA A 223 1.22 16.65 -17.04
CA ALA A 223 0.87 15.52 -17.89
C ALA A 223 0.66 15.96 -19.36
N GLY A 224 1.18 15.16 -20.30
CA GLY A 224 1.08 15.44 -21.73
C GLY A 224 2.13 16.39 -22.29
N GLN A 225 3.09 16.84 -21.51
CA GLN A 225 4.25 17.57 -22.01
C GLN A 225 5.12 16.67 -22.92
N PRO A 226 5.85 17.24 -23.91
CA PRO A 226 6.77 16.46 -24.73
C PRO A 226 7.79 15.70 -23.90
N LEU A 227 7.96 14.40 -24.22
CA LEU A 227 8.86 13.51 -23.50
C LEU A 227 10.08 13.15 -24.33
N PRO A 228 11.25 12.94 -23.72
CA PRO A 228 12.41 12.37 -24.40
C PRO A 228 12.10 10.96 -24.92
N ALA A 229 12.75 10.57 -26.02
CA ALA A 229 12.69 9.19 -26.50
C ALA A 229 13.16 8.22 -25.38
N GLY A 230 12.47 7.08 -25.23
CA GLY A 230 12.76 6.12 -24.16
C GLY A 230 12.01 6.37 -22.84
N VAL A 231 11.13 7.37 -22.80
CA VAL A 231 10.19 7.62 -21.69
C VAL A 231 8.77 7.29 -22.15
N VAL A 232 8.04 6.55 -21.32
CA VAL A 232 6.58 6.42 -21.41
C VAL A 232 5.98 6.95 -20.11
N GLU A 233 5.05 7.88 -20.24
CA GLU A 233 4.34 8.47 -19.11
C GLU A 233 2.86 8.11 -19.19
N LEU A 234 2.30 7.59 -18.09
CA LEU A 234 0.89 7.23 -17.96
C LEU A 234 0.37 7.74 -16.61
N PRO A 235 -0.90 8.13 -16.52
CA PRO A 235 -1.49 8.49 -15.23
C PRO A 235 -1.63 7.28 -14.30
N PHE A 236 -1.87 6.09 -14.87
CA PHE A 236 -2.09 4.85 -14.13
C PHE A 236 -1.85 3.63 -15.04
N SER A 237 -1.54 2.48 -14.43
CA SER A 237 -1.49 1.19 -15.10
C SER A 237 -1.96 0.08 -14.17
N ASP A 238 -2.69 -0.90 -14.70
CA ASP A 238 -3.02 -2.14 -14.01
C ASP A 238 -1.87 -3.17 -14.09
N GLU A 239 -0.91 -2.95 -14.99
CA GLU A 239 0.20 -3.85 -15.28
C GLU A 239 1.44 -3.60 -14.40
N ILE A 240 1.24 -2.95 -13.24
CA ILE A 240 2.32 -2.68 -12.25
C ILE A 240 3.09 -3.96 -11.88
N PRO A 241 2.46 -5.15 -11.73
CA PRO A 241 3.22 -6.38 -11.44
C PRO A 241 4.32 -6.67 -12.47
N GLY A 242 4.01 -6.61 -13.76
CA GLY A 242 4.98 -6.79 -14.83
C GLY A 242 6.06 -5.70 -14.84
N LEU A 243 5.67 -4.44 -14.63
CA LEU A 243 6.62 -3.34 -14.53
C LEU A 243 7.61 -3.52 -13.38
N LEU A 244 7.15 -3.88 -12.18
CA LEU A 244 8.01 -4.09 -11.02
C LEU A 244 8.93 -5.30 -11.20
N GLN A 245 8.42 -6.42 -11.69
CA GLN A 245 9.22 -7.63 -11.90
C GLN A 245 10.35 -7.44 -12.93
N HIS A 246 10.20 -6.47 -13.84
CA HIS A 246 11.20 -6.20 -14.89
C HIS A 246 11.97 -4.89 -14.67
N ALA A 247 11.62 -4.09 -13.66
CA ALA A 247 12.36 -2.87 -13.34
C ALA A 247 13.71 -3.19 -12.69
N ALA A 248 14.78 -2.61 -13.20
CA ALA A 248 16.08 -2.66 -12.55
C ALA A 248 16.10 -1.83 -11.26
N LEU A 249 15.33 -0.74 -11.24
CA LEU A 249 15.22 0.16 -10.10
C LEU A 249 13.85 0.83 -10.13
N ALA A 250 13.25 1.04 -8.96
CA ALA A 250 12.05 1.87 -8.82
C ALA A 250 12.34 3.15 -8.05
N ILE A 251 11.70 4.27 -8.44
CA ILE A 251 11.57 5.45 -7.60
C ILE A 251 10.14 5.47 -7.10
N SER A 252 9.94 5.42 -5.77
CA SER A 252 8.60 5.31 -5.21
C SER A 252 8.42 6.12 -3.93
N ARG A 253 7.15 6.45 -3.62
CA ARG A 253 6.78 6.78 -2.25
C ARG A 253 6.89 5.53 -1.36
N SER A 254 7.17 5.73 -0.07
CA SER A 254 7.32 4.66 0.92
C SER A 254 6.02 4.30 1.64
N GLY A 255 4.89 4.29 0.92
CA GLY A 255 3.65 3.71 1.42
C GLY A 255 3.81 2.21 1.68
N ALA A 256 3.22 1.69 2.76
CA ALA A 256 3.41 0.28 3.14
C ALA A 256 2.97 -0.71 2.06
N GLY A 257 1.89 -0.42 1.32
CA GLY A 257 1.46 -1.24 0.18
C GLY A 257 2.50 -1.28 -0.93
N ALA A 258 3.00 -0.11 -1.37
CA ALA A 258 4.02 -0.03 -2.41
C ALA A 258 5.32 -0.73 -1.97
N LEU A 259 5.71 -0.58 -0.70
CA LEU A 259 6.88 -1.26 -0.16
C LEU A 259 6.71 -2.79 -0.19
N SER A 260 5.52 -3.30 0.14
CA SER A 260 5.25 -4.74 0.09
C SER A 260 5.19 -5.27 -1.34
N GLU A 261 4.68 -4.49 -2.30
CA GLU A 261 4.70 -4.82 -3.72
C GLU A 261 6.14 -4.86 -4.27
N LEU A 262 6.98 -3.88 -3.92
CA LEU A 262 8.41 -3.87 -4.23
C LEU A 262 9.12 -5.10 -3.64
N ALA A 263 8.80 -5.44 -2.38
CA ALA A 263 9.42 -6.56 -1.67
C ALA A 263 9.11 -7.90 -2.35
N VAL A 264 7.85 -8.19 -2.67
CA VAL A 264 7.48 -9.47 -3.29
C VAL A 264 7.99 -9.62 -4.72
N CYS A 265 8.22 -8.49 -5.41
CA CYS A 265 8.85 -8.46 -6.73
C CYS A 265 10.39 -8.46 -6.66
N GLY A 266 10.99 -8.23 -5.48
CA GLY A 266 12.43 -8.09 -5.32
C GLY A 266 13.00 -6.85 -6.01
N THR A 267 12.21 -5.80 -6.20
CA THR A 267 12.60 -4.61 -6.97
C THR A 267 13.33 -3.60 -6.08
N PRO A 268 14.63 -3.31 -6.33
CA PRO A 268 15.36 -2.28 -5.59
C PRO A 268 14.70 -0.91 -5.71
N ALA A 269 14.81 -0.07 -4.68
CA ALA A 269 14.14 1.21 -4.73
C ALA A 269 14.96 2.41 -4.23
N VAL A 270 14.72 3.56 -4.86
CA VAL A 270 14.94 4.87 -4.25
C VAL A 270 13.58 5.31 -3.67
N LEU A 271 13.50 5.34 -2.35
CA LEU A 271 12.29 5.74 -1.65
C LEU A 271 12.31 7.23 -1.33
N VAL A 272 11.25 7.90 -1.75
CA VAL A 272 11.04 9.33 -1.50
C VAL A 272 9.82 9.48 -0.60
N PRO A 273 9.97 9.48 0.74
CA PRO A 273 8.85 9.59 1.65
C PRO A 273 8.00 10.83 1.38
N TYR A 274 6.67 10.69 1.54
CA TYR A 274 5.77 11.82 1.38
C TYR A 274 5.87 12.77 2.58
N PRO A 275 6.27 14.04 2.40
CA PRO A 275 6.59 14.94 3.52
C PRO A 275 5.42 15.24 4.45
N ALA A 276 4.19 15.22 3.92
CA ALA A 276 2.97 15.45 4.69
C ALA A 276 2.29 14.14 5.16
N ALA A 277 3.03 13.03 5.18
CA ALA A 277 2.52 11.77 5.70
C ALA A 277 2.19 11.89 7.20
N ALA A 278 0.98 11.45 7.56
CA ALA A 278 0.52 11.53 8.95
C ALA A 278 1.49 10.79 9.90
N ASP A 279 1.84 11.43 11.00
CA ASP A 279 2.77 10.88 12.01
C ASP A 279 4.09 10.38 11.38
N HIS A 280 4.51 10.91 10.23
CA HIS A 280 5.74 10.55 9.51
C HIS A 280 5.90 9.05 9.24
N HIS A 281 4.77 8.34 9.04
CA HIS A 281 4.79 6.88 8.87
C HIS A 281 5.59 6.43 7.63
N GLN A 282 5.64 7.26 6.57
CA GLN A 282 6.43 6.92 5.38
C GLN A 282 7.93 6.98 5.63
N ASP A 283 8.40 7.85 6.52
CA ASP A 283 9.81 7.95 6.90
C ASP A 283 10.26 6.65 7.57
N ILE A 284 9.45 6.12 8.49
CA ILE A 284 9.74 4.88 9.20
C ILE A 284 9.61 3.64 8.29
N ASN A 285 8.62 3.63 7.38
CA ASN A 285 8.51 2.58 6.36
C ASN A 285 9.76 2.54 5.47
N ALA A 286 10.26 3.71 5.03
CA ALA A 286 11.47 3.81 4.21
C ALA A 286 12.71 3.35 4.98
N ALA A 287 12.83 3.75 6.25
CA ALA A 287 13.94 3.34 7.11
C ALA A 287 14.02 1.82 7.26
N ALA A 288 12.88 1.13 7.41
CA ALA A 288 12.86 -0.33 7.50
C ALA A 288 13.47 -1.03 6.27
N ALA A 289 13.29 -0.49 5.07
CA ALA A 289 13.90 -1.04 3.86
C ALA A 289 15.38 -0.62 3.72
N ALA A 290 15.69 0.62 4.09
CA ALA A 290 17.07 1.13 3.98
C ALA A 290 18.02 0.47 4.98
N GLU A 291 17.58 0.13 6.19
CA GLU A 291 18.35 -0.59 7.21
C GLU A 291 18.79 -1.98 6.74
N LEU A 292 18.01 -2.62 5.89
CA LEU A 292 18.36 -3.89 5.25
C LEU A 292 19.23 -3.73 3.99
N GLY A 293 19.49 -2.50 3.56
CA GLY A 293 20.17 -2.24 2.30
C GLY A 293 19.29 -2.44 1.04
N ALA A 294 17.97 -2.60 1.21
CA ALA A 294 17.02 -2.82 0.13
C ALA A 294 16.66 -1.54 -0.64
N ALA A 295 16.84 -0.39 -0.02
CA ALA A 295 16.48 0.90 -0.59
C ALA A 295 17.44 2.03 -0.19
N VAL A 296 17.45 3.09 -1.01
CA VAL A 296 18.07 4.37 -0.68
C VAL A 296 16.98 5.39 -0.41
N ILE A 297 17.11 6.15 0.68
CA ILE A 297 16.14 7.21 1.01
C ILE A 297 16.63 8.53 0.41
N VAL A 298 15.73 9.22 -0.29
CA VAL A 298 15.94 10.59 -0.76
C VAL A 298 14.80 11.46 -0.25
N TRP A 299 15.13 12.55 0.41
CA TRP A 299 14.14 13.48 0.93
C TRP A 299 13.71 14.47 -0.14
N GLN A 300 12.40 14.73 -0.23
CA GLN A 300 11.86 15.69 -1.21
C GLN A 300 12.31 17.13 -0.95
N HIS A 301 12.60 17.48 0.31
CA HIS A 301 13.03 18.82 0.70
C HIS A 301 14.56 18.96 0.70
N GLY A 302 15.04 20.20 0.69
CA GLY A 302 16.46 20.51 0.61
C GLY A 302 17.05 20.19 -0.78
N PRO A 303 18.19 19.52 -0.88
CA PRO A 303 18.84 19.19 -2.17
C PRO A 303 18.19 17.97 -2.87
N GLY A 304 16.87 17.77 -2.72
CA GLY A 304 16.15 16.56 -3.10
C GLY A 304 16.42 16.09 -4.52
N GLU A 305 16.30 16.96 -5.52
CA GLU A 305 16.57 16.63 -6.92
C GLU A 305 18.03 16.22 -7.15
N ALA A 306 18.99 17.01 -6.65
CA ALA A 306 20.40 16.68 -6.76
C ALA A 306 20.80 15.42 -5.99
N ALA A 307 20.15 15.14 -4.86
CA ALA A 307 20.34 13.90 -4.11
C ALA A 307 19.77 12.70 -4.87
N LEU A 308 18.62 12.87 -5.52
CA LEU A 308 18.01 11.85 -6.38
C LEU A 308 18.93 11.56 -7.57
N GLU A 309 19.38 12.58 -8.29
CA GLU A 309 20.29 12.43 -9.43
C GLU A 309 21.55 11.66 -9.04
N ARG A 310 22.24 12.06 -7.95
CA ARG A 310 23.43 11.34 -7.46
C ARG A 310 23.14 9.88 -7.13
N SER A 311 22.01 9.61 -6.49
CA SER A 311 21.62 8.24 -6.14
C SER A 311 21.37 7.39 -7.37
N LEU A 312 20.69 7.94 -8.39
CA LEU A 312 20.42 7.25 -9.65
C LEU A 312 21.71 6.90 -10.39
N TRP A 313 22.63 7.86 -10.52
CA TRP A 313 23.91 7.59 -11.20
C TRP A 313 24.79 6.59 -10.45
N ARG A 314 24.77 6.62 -9.10
CA ARG A 314 25.47 5.63 -8.29
C ARG A 314 24.92 4.23 -8.50
N LEU A 315 23.60 4.06 -8.59
CA LEU A 315 22.92 2.77 -8.69
C LEU A 315 22.88 2.22 -10.11
N LEU A 316 22.51 3.03 -11.11
CA LEU A 316 22.36 2.61 -12.50
C LEU A 316 23.69 2.66 -13.29
N GLY A 317 24.63 3.49 -12.88
CA GLY A 317 25.91 3.66 -13.58
C GLY A 317 26.72 2.39 -13.80
N PRO A 318 26.84 1.47 -12.83
CA PRO A 318 27.51 0.18 -13.07
C PRO A 318 26.83 -0.65 -14.16
N SER A 319 25.51 -0.84 -14.11
CA SER A 319 24.75 -1.58 -15.13
C SER A 319 24.88 -0.95 -16.52
N LEU A 320 24.86 0.38 -16.62
CA LEU A 320 25.02 1.13 -17.88
C LEU A 320 26.42 0.94 -18.50
N ARG A 321 27.43 0.69 -17.70
CA ARG A 321 28.80 0.41 -18.16
C ARG A 321 29.09 -1.08 -18.39
N GLY A 322 28.08 -1.95 -18.28
CA GLY A 322 28.24 -3.38 -18.47
C GLY A 322 29.03 -4.06 -17.32
N ALA A 323 28.94 -3.52 -16.11
CA ALA A 323 29.59 -4.12 -14.94
C ALA A 323 29.08 -5.56 -14.72
N ALA A 324 29.98 -6.45 -14.29
CA ALA A 324 29.59 -7.80 -13.90
C ALA A 324 28.55 -7.78 -12.77
N ALA A 325 27.62 -8.72 -12.76
CA ALA A 325 26.55 -8.79 -11.77
C ALA A 325 27.05 -8.78 -10.32
N ALA A 326 28.22 -9.32 -10.05
CA ALA A 326 28.84 -9.30 -8.73
C ALA A 326 29.25 -7.88 -8.25
N CYS A 327 29.37 -6.92 -9.17
CA CYS A 327 29.72 -5.53 -8.88
C CYS A 327 28.50 -4.59 -9.04
N ASP A 328 27.32 -5.12 -9.33
CA ASP A 328 26.10 -4.34 -9.48
C ASP A 328 25.41 -4.15 -8.12
N PRO A 329 25.35 -2.92 -7.60
CA PRO A 329 24.70 -2.64 -6.32
C PRO A 329 23.21 -3.04 -6.32
N LEU A 330 22.57 -3.05 -7.49
CA LEU A 330 21.16 -3.40 -7.61
C LEU A 330 20.90 -4.87 -7.31
N ALA A 331 21.85 -5.77 -7.59
CA ALA A 331 21.71 -7.20 -7.27
C ALA A 331 21.63 -7.43 -5.76
N GLY A 332 22.52 -6.80 -4.98
CA GLY A 332 22.47 -6.87 -3.51
C GLY A 332 21.20 -6.25 -2.93
N MET A 333 20.80 -5.09 -3.47
CA MET A 333 19.56 -4.44 -3.06
C MET A 333 18.31 -5.27 -3.38
N SER A 334 18.29 -5.97 -4.52
CA SER A 334 17.19 -6.87 -4.90
C SER A 334 17.06 -8.03 -3.92
N THR A 335 18.17 -8.66 -3.55
CA THR A 335 18.20 -9.71 -2.54
C THR A 335 17.66 -9.22 -1.20
N ALA A 336 18.17 -8.08 -0.72
CA ALA A 336 17.72 -7.45 0.52
C ALA A 336 16.24 -7.05 0.48
N MET A 337 15.73 -6.59 -0.68
CA MET A 337 14.30 -6.28 -0.84
C MET A 337 13.44 -7.55 -0.71
N GLY A 338 13.92 -8.68 -1.23
CA GLY A 338 13.27 -9.97 -1.09
C GLY A 338 13.17 -10.45 0.36
N GLU A 339 14.07 -10.05 1.25
CA GLU A 339 14.00 -10.38 2.69
C GLU A 339 12.82 -9.72 3.42
N LEU A 340 12.32 -8.60 2.89
CA LEU A 340 11.09 -7.95 3.39
C LEU A 340 9.82 -8.66 2.93
N ALA A 341 9.91 -9.55 1.95
CA ALA A 341 8.74 -10.15 1.32
C ALA A 341 8.05 -11.17 2.22
N VAL A 342 6.76 -10.97 2.46
CA VAL A 342 5.89 -11.98 3.06
C VAL A 342 4.85 -12.37 2.02
N ARG A 343 5.13 -13.43 1.28
CA ARG A 343 4.35 -13.84 0.10
C ARG A 343 2.98 -14.44 0.44
N ASP A 344 2.83 -14.96 1.65
CA ASP A 344 1.61 -15.61 2.18
C ASP A 344 0.86 -14.71 3.20
N ALA A 345 1.11 -13.40 3.18
CA ALA A 345 0.51 -12.45 4.12
C ALA A 345 -1.03 -12.47 4.10
N ASP A 346 -1.62 -12.60 2.93
CA ASP A 346 -3.06 -12.72 2.71
C ASP A 346 -3.64 -13.99 3.35
N GLN A 347 -2.97 -15.13 3.16
CA GLN A 347 -3.35 -16.41 3.73
C GLN A 347 -3.22 -16.41 5.26
N ARG A 348 -2.15 -15.81 5.82
CA ARG A 348 -1.98 -15.66 7.27
C ARG A 348 -3.13 -14.87 7.87
N VAL A 349 -3.52 -13.76 7.24
CA VAL A 349 -4.64 -12.93 7.71
C VAL A 349 -5.98 -13.67 7.53
N ALA A 350 -6.19 -14.36 6.40
CA ALA A 350 -7.39 -15.17 6.17
C ALA A 350 -7.53 -16.29 7.21
N ALA A 351 -6.45 -16.96 7.59
CA ALA A 351 -6.44 -17.98 8.63
C ALA A 351 -6.86 -17.40 10.00
N MET A 352 -6.44 -16.16 10.33
CA MET A 352 -6.88 -15.48 11.57
C MET A 352 -8.40 -15.23 11.61
N LEU A 353 -9.05 -15.14 10.43
CA LEU A 353 -10.49 -14.89 10.30
C LEU A 353 -11.31 -16.17 10.31
N SER A 354 -10.77 -17.26 9.74
CA SER A 354 -11.47 -18.53 9.53
C SER A 354 -11.30 -19.52 10.68
N THR A 355 -10.32 -19.33 11.56
CA THR A 355 -10.11 -20.24 12.70
C THR A 355 -11.14 -19.95 13.79
N PRO A 356 -12.00 -20.92 14.17
CA PRO A 356 -12.89 -20.75 15.30
C PRO A 356 -12.07 -20.47 16.57
N LYS A 357 -12.42 -19.45 17.33
CA LYS A 357 -11.93 -19.36 18.70
C LYS A 357 -12.63 -20.44 19.51
N GLY A 358 -11.87 -21.48 19.93
CA GLY A 358 -12.29 -22.39 20.96
C GLY A 358 -12.64 -21.68 22.28
#